data_4b2988aae956f433c93548b6edebb9b3
#
_entry.id   4b2988aae956f433c93548b6edebb9b3
#
_cell.length_a   1.000
_cell.length_b   1.000
_cell.length_c   1.000
_cell.angle_alpha   90.00
_cell.angle_beta   90.00
_cell.angle_gamma   90.00
#
_symmetry.space_group_name_H-M   'P 1'
#
loop_
_entity.id
_entity.type
_entity.pdbx_description
1 polymer ?
#
loop_
_entity_poly.entity_id
_entity_poly.type
_entity_poly.pdbx_seq_one_letter_code
_entity_poly.pdbx_strand_id
1 'polypeptide(L)'
;MAAAPVAMDRAEKFQKVCDILDRFHYRPAGLIPILQAIQHEYQYLPEEVLTYVATSLDVPPARVFGVATFYAHFALEPKGKHVIRICDGTACHVKQSLPVLHALHEKLGTSEKQKTTADMMFTVETVACLGACGLAPVVVIDEQVYGGITPERAVALVDEIKATETTAAPVNGEAHDR
;
A
#
# COMPACT_ATOMS: atom_id res chain seq x y z
N MET A 1 -15.81 4.81 -14.75
CA MET A 1 -16.01 5.33 -13.38
C MET A 1 -15.45 4.29 -12.44
N ALA A 2 -14.23 4.46 -11.97
CA ALA A 2 -13.61 3.56 -11.00
C ALA A 2 -14.41 3.65 -9.70
N ALA A 3 -14.82 2.51 -9.16
CA ALA A 3 -15.45 2.45 -7.86
C ALA A 3 -14.44 2.95 -6.82
N ALA A 4 -14.72 4.09 -6.23
CA ALA A 4 -14.05 4.51 -5.01
C ALA A 4 -14.11 3.36 -4.01
N PRO A 5 -13.08 3.16 -3.16
CA PRO A 5 -13.15 2.17 -2.09
C PRO A 5 -14.45 2.41 -1.35
N VAL A 6 -15.30 1.38 -1.28
CA VAL A 6 -16.61 1.44 -0.63
C VAL A 6 -16.37 2.06 0.73
N ALA A 7 -16.93 3.25 0.95
CA ALA A 7 -16.88 3.90 2.25
C ALA A 7 -17.64 2.98 3.21
N MET A 8 -16.91 2.09 3.88
CA MET A 8 -17.48 1.28 4.96
C MET A 8 -18.13 2.21 5.95
N ASP A 9 -19.35 1.89 6.35
CA ASP A 9 -20.03 2.64 7.39
C ASP A 9 -19.12 2.70 8.63
N ARG A 10 -19.02 3.87 9.23
CA ARG A 10 -18.14 4.12 10.38
C ARG A 10 -18.37 3.09 11.50
N ALA A 11 -19.61 2.68 11.71
CA ALA A 11 -19.98 1.66 12.69
C ALA A 11 -19.38 0.28 12.33
N GLU A 12 -19.47 -0.12 11.06
CA GLU A 12 -18.92 -1.39 10.58
C GLU A 12 -17.38 -1.42 10.66
N LYS A 13 -16.73 -0.29 10.35
CA LYS A 13 -15.29 -0.12 10.48
C LYS A 13 -14.83 -0.35 11.93
N PHE A 14 -15.45 0.31 12.91
CA PHE A 14 -15.09 0.13 14.31
C PHE A 14 -15.45 -1.25 14.84
N GLN A 15 -16.49 -1.90 14.32
CA GLN A 15 -16.84 -3.26 14.72
C GLN A 15 -15.69 -4.25 14.38
N LYS A 16 -15.13 -4.17 13.20
CA LYS A 16 -13.99 -5.00 12.81
C LYS A 16 -12.75 -4.77 13.69
N VAL A 17 -12.52 -3.52 14.10
CA VAL A 17 -11.43 -3.21 15.04
C VAL A 17 -11.70 -3.85 16.40
N CYS A 18 -12.95 -3.80 16.90
CA CYS A 18 -13.33 -4.48 18.15
C CYS A 18 -13.10 -5.99 18.06
N ASP A 19 -13.51 -6.64 16.97
CA ASP A 19 -13.30 -8.07 16.75
C ASP A 19 -11.81 -8.45 16.73
N ILE A 20 -10.96 -7.57 16.21
CA ILE A 20 -9.50 -7.74 16.27
C ILE A 20 -9.02 -7.62 17.72
N LEU A 21 -9.41 -6.57 18.43
CA LEU A 21 -9.01 -6.35 19.83
C LEU A 21 -9.44 -7.52 20.74
N ASP A 22 -10.65 -8.06 20.55
CA ASP A 22 -11.17 -9.22 21.27
C ASP A 22 -10.29 -10.45 21.07
N ARG A 23 -9.85 -10.73 19.85
CA ARG A 23 -8.93 -11.84 19.54
C ARG A 23 -7.61 -11.75 20.31
N PHE A 24 -7.14 -10.55 20.59
CA PHE A 24 -5.92 -10.28 21.37
C PHE A 24 -6.19 -9.99 22.84
N HIS A 25 -7.45 -10.16 23.31
CA HIS A 25 -7.87 -9.96 24.70
C HIS A 25 -7.49 -8.59 25.27
N TYR A 26 -7.50 -7.55 24.45
CA TYR A 26 -7.14 -6.17 24.83
C TYR A 26 -5.79 -6.06 25.55
N ARG A 27 -4.83 -6.92 25.23
CA ARG A 27 -3.53 -6.90 25.92
C ARG A 27 -2.58 -5.87 25.29
N PRO A 28 -2.01 -4.93 26.07
CA PRO A 28 -1.04 -3.96 25.56
C PRO A 28 0.19 -4.59 24.90
N ALA A 29 0.61 -5.79 25.36
CA ALA A 29 1.69 -6.56 24.76
C ALA A 29 1.38 -7.03 23.34
N GLY A 30 0.10 -7.08 22.94
CA GLY A 30 -0.38 -7.43 21.60
C GLY A 30 -0.42 -6.26 20.61
N LEU A 31 0.10 -5.09 20.95
CA LEU A 31 -0.02 -3.88 20.10
C LEU A 31 0.46 -4.12 18.66
N ILE A 32 1.63 -4.71 18.44
CA ILE A 32 2.16 -4.93 17.10
C ILE A 32 1.27 -5.88 16.28
N PRO A 33 0.93 -7.10 16.75
CA PRO A 33 0.05 -7.98 16.00
C PRO A 33 -1.37 -7.42 15.82
N ILE A 34 -1.88 -6.61 16.74
CA ILE A 34 -3.15 -5.87 16.55
C ILE A 34 -3.04 -4.91 15.38
N LEU A 35 -1.99 -4.07 15.32
CA LEU A 35 -1.77 -3.15 14.21
C LEU A 35 -1.56 -3.87 12.88
N GLN A 36 -0.89 -5.03 12.88
CA GLN A 36 -0.75 -5.87 11.68
C GLN A 36 -2.11 -6.38 11.19
N ALA A 37 -2.96 -6.87 12.09
CA ALA A 37 -4.30 -7.34 11.74
C ALA A 37 -5.18 -6.20 11.20
N ILE A 38 -5.10 -5.01 11.81
CA ILE A 38 -5.81 -3.82 11.35
C ILE A 38 -5.32 -3.40 9.96
N GLN A 39 -4.00 -3.35 9.73
CA GLN A 39 -3.46 -3.01 8.42
C GLN A 39 -3.82 -4.03 7.35
N HIS A 40 -3.89 -5.31 7.67
CA HIS A 40 -4.35 -6.33 6.74
C HIS A 40 -5.80 -6.12 6.32
N GLU A 41 -6.66 -5.69 7.26
CA GLU A 41 -8.09 -5.44 7.00
C GLU A 41 -8.34 -4.14 6.21
N TYR A 42 -7.63 -3.06 6.57
CA TYR A 42 -7.86 -1.72 5.99
C TYR A 42 -6.83 -1.32 4.94
N GLN A 43 -5.77 -2.11 4.75
CA GLN A 43 -4.62 -1.85 3.89
C GLN A 43 -3.74 -0.67 4.36
N TYR A 44 -4.13 0.04 5.41
CA TYR A 44 -3.38 1.10 6.08
C TYR A 44 -3.89 1.26 7.53
N LEU A 45 -3.24 2.11 8.32
CA LEU A 45 -3.61 2.40 9.71
C LEU A 45 -4.24 3.80 9.82
N PRO A 46 -5.60 3.93 9.77
CA PRO A 46 -6.26 5.22 9.94
C PRO A 46 -5.97 5.83 11.31
N GLU A 47 -5.75 7.15 11.36
CA GLU A 47 -5.45 7.89 12.61
C GLU A 47 -6.53 7.70 13.68
N GLU A 48 -7.81 7.73 13.27
CA GLU A 48 -8.95 7.51 14.17
C GLU A 48 -8.94 6.10 14.79
N VAL A 49 -8.50 5.09 14.03
CA VAL A 49 -8.38 3.71 14.51
C VAL A 49 -7.18 3.58 15.45
N LEU A 50 -6.04 4.20 15.15
CA LEU A 50 -4.89 4.23 16.07
C LEU A 50 -5.23 4.85 17.42
N THR A 51 -5.99 5.95 17.41
CA THR A 51 -6.47 6.61 18.63
C THR A 51 -7.43 5.70 19.41
N TYR A 52 -8.34 5.02 18.72
CA TYR A 52 -9.25 4.06 19.34
C TYR A 52 -8.49 2.88 19.97
N VAL A 53 -7.51 2.31 19.27
CA VAL A 53 -6.65 1.23 19.78
C VAL A 53 -5.90 1.67 21.03
N ALA A 54 -5.34 2.89 21.04
CA ALA A 54 -4.65 3.44 22.19
C ALA A 54 -5.55 3.47 23.42
N THR A 55 -6.77 3.99 23.27
CA THR A 55 -7.77 4.06 24.35
C THR A 55 -8.19 2.67 24.81
N SER A 56 -8.46 1.76 23.88
CA SER A 56 -8.93 0.40 24.17
C SER A 56 -7.90 -0.46 24.87
N LEU A 57 -6.60 -0.24 24.60
CA LEU A 57 -5.49 -0.96 25.25
C LEU A 57 -4.98 -0.27 26.52
N ASP A 58 -5.54 0.89 26.88
CA ASP A 58 -5.03 1.73 27.99
C ASP A 58 -3.54 2.03 27.85
N VAL A 59 -3.11 2.43 26.63
CA VAL A 59 -1.73 2.85 26.36
C VAL A 59 -1.68 4.28 25.83
N PRO A 60 -0.61 5.04 26.12
CA PRO A 60 -0.49 6.39 25.59
C PRO A 60 -0.54 6.41 24.05
N PRO A 61 -1.32 7.31 23.42
CA PRO A 61 -1.37 7.44 21.96
C PRO A 61 0.02 7.56 21.32
N ALA A 62 0.93 8.30 21.93
CA ALA A 62 2.32 8.45 21.49
C ALA A 62 3.04 7.10 21.30
N ARG A 63 2.74 6.10 22.14
CA ARG A 63 3.29 4.74 22.00
C ARG A 63 2.73 4.03 20.76
N VAL A 64 1.43 4.14 20.51
CA VAL A 64 0.79 3.51 19.36
C VAL A 64 1.28 4.15 18.05
N PHE A 65 1.28 5.47 17.97
CA PHE A 65 1.81 6.22 16.84
C PHE A 65 3.32 6.00 16.65
N GLY A 66 4.09 5.91 17.74
CA GLY A 66 5.52 5.59 17.68
C GLY A 66 5.78 4.21 17.06
N VAL A 67 4.98 3.20 17.39
CA VAL A 67 5.06 1.87 16.77
C VAL A 67 4.65 1.94 15.31
N ALA A 68 3.54 2.61 14.99
CA ALA A 68 3.01 2.71 13.64
C ALA A 68 3.96 3.46 12.67
N THR A 69 4.75 4.41 13.17
CA THR A 69 5.74 5.17 12.37
C THR A 69 7.11 4.52 12.33
N PHE A 70 7.47 3.71 13.32
CA PHE A 70 8.77 3.07 13.40
C PHE A 70 8.94 1.92 12.40
N TYR A 71 7.94 1.10 12.22
CA TYR A 71 8.02 -0.06 11.34
C TYR A 71 7.61 0.32 9.92
N ALA A 72 8.53 0.18 8.95
CA ALA A 72 8.30 0.48 7.53
C ALA A 72 7.17 -0.37 6.89
N HIS A 73 6.77 -1.48 7.53
CA HIS A 73 5.64 -2.30 7.09
C HIS A 73 4.30 -1.58 7.26
N PHE A 74 4.17 -0.70 8.24
CA PHE A 74 2.94 0.03 8.49
C PHE A 74 2.77 1.21 7.54
N ALA A 75 1.56 1.37 6.99
CA ALA A 75 1.17 2.49 6.16
C ALA A 75 0.17 3.36 6.91
N LEU A 76 0.45 4.64 7.05
CA LEU A 76 -0.46 5.62 7.68
C LEU A 76 -1.39 6.28 6.66
N GLU A 77 -1.07 6.17 5.38
CA GLU A 77 -1.86 6.66 4.27
C GLU A 77 -2.36 5.49 3.43
N PRO A 78 -3.57 5.61 2.84
CA PRO A 78 -4.09 4.58 1.97
C PRO A 78 -3.19 4.40 0.75
N LYS A 79 -2.90 3.13 0.40
CA LYS A 79 -2.15 2.78 -0.80
C LYS A 79 -3.10 2.46 -1.94
N GLY A 80 -2.61 2.65 -3.16
CA GLY A 80 -3.31 2.22 -4.37
C GLY A 80 -3.42 0.69 -4.45
N LYS A 81 -4.25 0.24 -5.37
CA LYS A 81 -4.48 -1.19 -5.63
C LYS A 81 -3.18 -1.93 -5.96
N HIS A 82 -2.28 -1.29 -6.71
CA HIS A 82 -0.98 -1.80 -7.10
C HIS A 82 0.14 -1.01 -6.43
N VAL A 83 1.04 -1.70 -5.74
CA VAL A 83 2.17 -1.07 -5.06
C VAL A 83 3.47 -1.37 -5.80
N ILE A 84 4.08 -0.31 -6.34
CA ILE A 84 5.36 -0.36 -7.06
C ILE A 84 6.47 0.02 -6.09
N ARG A 85 7.35 -0.92 -5.76
CA ARG A 85 8.51 -0.71 -4.89
C ARG A 85 9.78 -0.70 -5.70
N ILE A 86 10.51 0.41 -5.66
CA ILE A 86 11.77 0.59 -6.37
C ILE A 86 12.91 0.48 -5.37
N CYS A 87 13.84 -0.43 -5.65
CA CYS A 87 15.02 -0.59 -4.81
C CYS A 87 16.00 0.56 -5.04
N ASP A 88 16.36 1.29 -3.97
CA ASP A 88 17.38 2.34 -3.98
C ASP A 88 18.65 1.95 -3.20
N GLY A 89 18.87 0.65 -2.99
CA GLY A 89 20.12 0.13 -2.43
C GLY A 89 21.30 0.39 -3.36
N THR A 90 22.51 0.43 -2.81
CA THR A 90 23.74 0.80 -3.53
C THR A 90 23.90 0.15 -4.91
N ALA A 91 23.65 -1.16 -5.03
CA ALA A 91 23.77 -1.86 -6.30
C ALA A 91 22.74 -1.38 -7.34
N CYS A 92 21.51 -1.12 -6.92
CA CYS A 92 20.44 -0.61 -7.79
C CYS A 92 20.70 0.84 -8.17
N HIS A 93 21.11 1.66 -7.21
CA HIS A 93 21.46 3.06 -7.42
C HIS A 93 22.58 3.22 -8.47
N VAL A 94 23.68 2.48 -8.32
CA VAL A 94 24.79 2.46 -9.30
C VAL A 94 24.33 1.97 -10.69
N LYS A 95 23.34 1.07 -10.72
CA LYS A 95 22.76 0.55 -11.97
C LYS A 95 21.52 1.32 -12.43
N GLN A 96 21.41 2.61 -12.06
CA GLN A 96 20.42 3.54 -12.61
C GLN A 96 18.97 3.27 -12.17
N SER A 97 18.72 2.97 -10.88
CA SER A 97 17.35 2.89 -10.33
C SER A 97 16.62 4.23 -10.31
N LEU A 98 17.34 5.36 -10.15
CA LEU A 98 16.73 6.69 -10.13
C LEU A 98 16.03 7.08 -11.45
N PRO A 99 16.61 6.88 -12.64
CA PRO A 99 15.90 7.07 -13.90
C PRO A 99 14.60 6.27 -14.00
N VAL A 100 14.58 5.04 -13.47
CA VAL A 100 13.35 4.22 -13.42
C VAL A 100 12.30 4.86 -12.51
N LEU A 101 12.71 5.33 -11.33
CA LEU A 101 11.83 6.04 -10.39
C LEU A 101 11.22 7.31 -11.04
N HIS A 102 12.05 8.13 -11.69
CA HIS A 102 11.61 9.36 -12.33
C HIS A 102 10.61 9.08 -13.46
N ALA A 103 10.88 8.09 -14.30
CA ALA A 103 9.97 7.70 -15.38
C ALA A 103 8.61 7.21 -14.85
N LEU A 104 8.59 6.48 -13.74
CA LEU A 104 7.35 6.04 -13.10
C LEU A 104 6.60 7.22 -12.47
N HIS A 105 7.28 8.14 -11.79
CA HIS A 105 6.66 9.34 -11.25
C HIS A 105 6.04 10.23 -12.34
N GLU A 106 6.76 10.44 -13.44
CA GLU A 106 6.27 11.20 -14.60
C GLU A 106 5.05 10.52 -15.24
N LYS A 107 5.13 9.20 -15.47
CA LYS A 107 4.04 8.41 -16.07
C LYS A 107 2.76 8.41 -15.24
N LEU A 108 2.91 8.35 -13.92
CA LEU A 108 1.79 8.19 -12.98
C LEU A 108 1.32 9.52 -12.35
N GLY A 109 2.02 10.62 -12.60
CA GLY A 109 1.73 11.92 -11.98
C GLY A 109 1.92 11.89 -10.46
N THR A 110 2.85 11.06 -9.98
CA THR A 110 3.17 10.92 -8.56
C THR A 110 4.47 11.65 -8.20
N SER A 111 4.81 11.72 -6.93
CA SER A 111 6.03 12.34 -6.44
C SER A 111 6.43 11.74 -5.08
N GLU A 112 7.58 12.11 -4.54
CA GLU A 112 8.00 11.69 -3.18
C GLU A 112 6.99 12.10 -2.10
N LYS A 113 6.27 13.22 -2.29
CA LYS A 113 5.26 13.72 -1.35
C LYS A 113 3.88 13.10 -1.60
N GLN A 114 3.54 12.84 -2.86
CA GLN A 114 2.28 12.24 -3.27
C GLN A 114 2.56 10.92 -3.98
N LYS A 115 2.73 9.87 -3.20
CA LYS A 115 3.15 8.56 -3.68
C LYS A 115 2.05 7.79 -4.41
N THR A 116 0.79 8.10 -4.12
CA THR A 116 -0.39 7.39 -4.65
C THR A 116 -1.08 8.24 -5.70
N THR A 117 -1.49 7.60 -6.80
CA THR A 117 -2.26 8.24 -7.88
C THR A 117 -3.65 8.65 -7.39
N ALA A 118 -4.21 9.71 -7.99
CA ALA A 118 -5.53 10.24 -7.58
C ALA A 118 -6.68 9.23 -7.77
N ASP A 119 -6.53 8.28 -8.70
CA ASP A 119 -7.47 7.20 -8.95
C ASP A 119 -7.30 5.99 -8.00
N MET A 120 -6.35 6.09 -7.05
CA MET A 120 -6.00 5.01 -6.12
C MET A 120 -5.58 3.69 -6.81
N MET A 121 -5.13 3.74 -8.05
CA MET A 121 -4.66 2.56 -8.78
C MET A 121 -3.23 2.18 -8.40
N PHE A 122 -2.33 3.15 -8.33
CA PHE A 122 -0.91 2.89 -8.10
C PHE A 122 -0.36 3.68 -6.93
N THR A 123 0.53 3.03 -6.18
CA THR A 123 1.42 3.70 -5.21
C THR A 123 2.87 3.42 -5.61
N VAL A 124 3.69 4.46 -5.71
CA VAL A 124 5.13 4.37 -6.01
C VAL A 124 5.91 4.68 -4.75
N GLU A 125 6.70 3.74 -4.28
CA GLU A 125 7.54 3.91 -3.09
C GLU A 125 8.96 3.38 -3.31
N THR A 126 9.93 4.01 -2.66
CA THR A 126 11.32 3.55 -2.64
C THR A 126 11.57 2.70 -1.42
N VAL A 127 12.41 1.70 -1.55
CA VAL A 127 12.88 0.85 -0.44
C VAL A 127 14.41 0.80 -0.43
N ALA A 128 15.00 0.81 0.75
CA ALA A 128 16.44 0.85 0.92
C ALA A 128 17.16 -0.36 0.29
N CYS A 129 16.56 -1.57 0.39
CA CYS A 129 17.08 -2.75 -0.28
C CYS A 129 16.03 -3.87 -0.32
N LEU A 130 15.83 -4.47 -1.51
CA LEU A 130 14.96 -5.64 -1.70
C LEU A 130 15.68 -6.98 -1.55
N GLY A 131 17.00 -6.98 -1.32
CA GLY A 131 17.80 -8.20 -1.18
C GLY A 131 18.20 -8.89 -2.50
N ALA A 132 17.70 -8.43 -3.65
CA ALA A 132 17.93 -9.04 -4.97
C ALA A 132 19.05 -8.33 -5.77
N CYS A 133 20.17 -8.00 -5.14
CA CYS A 133 21.24 -7.16 -5.71
C CYS A 133 21.86 -7.72 -7.00
N GLY A 134 21.87 -9.05 -7.19
CA GLY A 134 22.33 -9.69 -8.43
C GLY A 134 21.47 -9.35 -9.65
N LEU A 135 20.22 -8.96 -9.44
CA LEU A 135 19.26 -8.60 -10.49
C LEU A 135 19.15 -7.09 -10.70
N ALA A 136 19.98 -6.27 -10.04
CA ALA A 136 19.88 -4.82 -10.08
C ALA A 136 19.92 -4.23 -11.51
N PRO A 137 19.14 -3.15 -11.81
CA PRO A 137 18.18 -2.50 -10.92
C PRO A 137 16.89 -3.31 -10.78
N VAL A 138 16.26 -3.24 -9.58
CA VAL A 138 15.10 -4.08 -9.25
C VAL A 138 13.90 -3.24 -8.90
N VAL A 139 12.76 -3.61 -9.47
CA VAL A 139 11.43 -3.12 -9.11
C VAL A 139 10.57 -4.31 -8.72
N VAL A 140 9.73 -4.12 -7.72
CA VAL A 140 8.68 -5.08 -7.35
C VAL A 140 7.33 -4.41 -7.55
N ILE A 141 6.44 -5.05 -8.29
CA ILE A 141 5.05 -4.62 -8.42
C ILE A 141 4.19 -5.68 -7.75
N ASP A 142 3.50 -5.26 -6.71
CA ASP A 142 2.79 -6.14 -5.78
C ASP A 142 3.76 -7.16 -5.18
N GLU A 143 3.74 -8.40 -5.62
CA GLU A 143 4.67 -9.44 -5.18
C GLU A 143 5.62 -9.92 -6.28
N GLN A 144 5.49 -9.36 -7.49
CA GLN A 144 6.28 -9.80 -8.63
C GLN A 144 7.58 -8.98 -8.79
N VAL A 145 8.70 -9.68 -8.87
CA VAL A 145 10.05 -9.09 -8.94
C VAL A 145 10.49 -8.94 -10.40
N TYR A 146 10.90 -7.73 -10.78
CA TYR A 146 11.44 -7.40 -12.09
C TYR A 146 12.89 -6.92 -11.94
N GLY A 147 13.84 -7.71 -12.43
CA GLY A 147 15.26 -7.40 -12.41
C GLY A 147 15.79 -6.87 -13.75
N GLY A 148 16.91 -6.12 -13.71
CA GLY A 148 17.50 -5.52 -14.91
C GLY A 148 16.56 -4.54 -15.61
N ILE A 149 15.68 -3.90 -14.84
CA ILE A 149 14.59 -3.10 -15.40
C ILE A 149 15.10 -1.77 -15.95
N THR A 150 14.61 -1.39 -17.12
CA THR A 150 14.85 -0.07 -17.72
C THR A 150 13.64 0.85 -17.48
N PRO A 151 13.82 2.18 -17.59
CA PRO A 151 12.70 3.13 -17.47
C PRO A 151 11.54 2.80 -18.43
N GLU A 152 11.86 2.46 -19.68
CA GLU A 152 10.87 2.16 -20.72
C GLU A 152 10.08 0.88 -20.37
N ARG A 153 10.77 -0.15 -19.87
CA ARG A 153 10.11 -1.39 -19.47
C ARG A 153 9.24 -1.21 -18.24
N ALA A 154 9.65 -0.37 -17.28
CA ALA A 154 8.87 -0.04 -16.11
C ALA A 154 7.56 0.68 -16.48
N VAL A 155 7.63 1.63 -17.39
CA VAL A 155 6.44 2.33 -17.93
C VAL A 155 5.54 1.36 -18.69
N ALA A 156 6.09 0.47 -19.52
CA ALA A 156 5.31 -0.52 -20.25
C ALA A 156 4.56 -1.48 -19.31
N LEU A 157 5.18 -1.92 -18.21
CA LEU A 157 4.51 -2.75 -17.20
C LEU A 157 3.31 -2.05 -16.56
N VAL A 158 3.43 -0.76 -16.27
CA VAL A 158 2.29 0.05 -15.77
C VAL A 158 1.16 0.09 -16.80
N ASP A 159 1.47 0.24 -18.08
CA ASP A 159 0.46 0.24 -19.14
C ASP A 159 -0.20 -1.14 -19.32
N GLU A 160 0.57 -2.22 -19.22
CA GLU A 160 0.07 -3.60 -19.24
C GLU A 160 -0.93 -3.84 -18.08
N ILE A 161 -0.59 -3.41 -16.85
CA ILE A 161 -1.47 -3.52 -15.68
C ILE A 161 -2.74 -2.68 -15.87
N LYS A 162 -2.63 -1.44 -16.33
CA LYS A 162 -3.79 -0.58 -16.62
C LYS A 162 -4.73 -1.20 -17.64
N ALA A 163 -4.19 -1.79 -18.70
CA ALA A 163 -4.97 -2.46 -19.74
C ALA A 163 -5.74 -3.68 -19.18
N THR A 164 -5.08 -4.47 -18.34
CA THR A 164 -5.69 -5.65 -17.70
C THR A 164 -6.83 -5.24 -16.76
N GLU A 165 -6.63 -4.19 -15.97
CA GLU A 165 -7.67 -3.68 -15.06
C GLU A 165 -8.87 -3.09 -15.81
N THR A 166 -8.63 -2.42 -16.92
CA THR A 166 -9.72 -1.88 -17.77
C THR A 166 -10.55 -3.00 -18.38
N THR A 167 -9.94 -4.15 -18.70
CA THR A 167 -10.63 -5.30 -19.27
C THR A 167 -11.37 -6.14 -18.21
N ALA A 168 -10.93 -6.08 -16.95
CA ALA A 168 -11.52 -6.80 -15.82
C ALA A 168 -12.70 -6.08 -15.16
N ALA A 169 -13.09 -4.89 -15.61
CA ALA A 169 -14.30 -4.21 -15.15
C ALA A 169 -15.55 -5.02 -15.56
N PRO A 170 -16.41 -5.47 -14.63
CA PRO A 170 -17.59 -6.27 -14.97
C PRO A 170 -18.54 -5.44 -15.82
N VAL A 171 -18.92 -5.98 -16.97
CA VAL A 171 -20.06 -5.51 -17.77
C VAL A 171 -21.34 -5.88 -17.03
N ASN A 172 -21.71 -5.08 -16.02
CA ASN A 172 -23.03 -5.18 -15.42
C ASN A 172 -24.00 -4.30 -16.22
N GLY A 173 -24.71 -4.91 -17.11
CA GLY A 173 -25.76 -4.27 -17.88
C GLY A 173 -26.52 -5.26 -18.75
N GLU A 174 -27.22 -6.22 -18.15
CA GLU A 174 -28.39 -6.81 -18.79
C GLU A 174 -29.55 -6.77 -17.81
N ALA A 175 -30.37 -5.75 -18.01
CA ALA A 175 -31.73 -5.71 -17.52
C ALA A 175 -32.47 -6.93 -18.12
N HIS A 176 -32.90 -7.87 -17.28
CA HIS A 176 -33.92 -8.85 -17.67
C HIS A 176 -35.27 -8.31 -17.28
N ASP A 177 -35.89 -7.67 -18.27
CA ASP A 177 -37.33 -7.41 -18.33
C ASP A 177 -38.05 -8.71 -18.71
N ARG A 178 -38.82 -9.27 -17.78
CA ARG A 178 -40.10 -10.00 -18.03
C ARG A 178 -40.75 -10.38 -16.69
#